data_de45c1bbb0e79c3197fff271dd03afce
#
_entry.id   de45c1bbb0e79c3197fff271dd03afce
#
_cell.length_a   1.000
_cell.length_b   1.000
_cell.length_c   1.000
_cell.angle_alpha   90.00
_cell.angle_beta   90.00
_cell.angle_gamma   90.00
#
_symmetry.space_group_name_H-M   'P 1'
#
loop_
_entity.id
_entity.type
_entity.pdbx_description
1 polymer ?
#
loop_
_entity_poly.entity_id
_entity_poly.type
_entity_poly.pdbx_seq_one_letter_code
_entity_poly.pdbx_strand_id
1 'polypeptide(L)'
;MNRKFISAIGAVVLAGVALPAIAADNSGLKTDPEKNGYSVGYDIGRSLKKQLVGLDTGATVQGLKDAMGGAAPALPDQEMQQRFMTVRQESSRKIPEMNKQEGEAFLAKNKGAKGVKTTASGLQYKVITTGKGKQPTAEDTVTVNYRGTLIDGTEFDSSYKRNQPATFPVKGVIAGWTEALPLMKEGSKWMLYIPAKLAYGERGAGQMIGPNTTLIFEVELLSIGKPAQ
;
A
#
# COMPACT_ATOMS: atom_id res chain seq x y z
N MET A 1 61.09 -44.49 -27.65
CA MET A 1 59.69 -44.93 -27.39
C MET A 1 59.02 -43.89 -26.51
N ASN A 2 58.28 -42.97 -27.13
CA ASN A 2 57.67 -41.82 -26.46
C ASN A 2 56.18 -42.16 -26.09
N ARG A 3 55.86 -42.18 -24.82
CA ARG A 3 54.47 -42.22 -24.35
C ARG A 3 54.04 -40.84 -23.89
N LYS A 4 53.13 -40.24 -24.66
CA LYS A 4 52.43 -38.98 -24.31
C LYS A 4 51.33 -39.30 -23.33
N PHE A 5 51.34 -38.66 -22.15
CA PHE A 5 50.22 -38.62 -21.22
C PHE A 5 49.36 -37.38 -21.56
N ILE A 6 48.13 -37.62 -21.90
CA ILE A 6 47.09 -36.60 -22.08
C ILE A 6 46.42 -36.42 -20.73
N SER A 7 46.62 -35.25 -20.08
CA SER A 7 45.86 -34.85 -18.89
C SER A 7 44.59 -34.15 -19.35
N ALA A 8 43.45 -34.72 -18.99
CA ALA A 8 42.16 -34.10 -19.13
C ALA A 8 41.92 -33.17 -17.93
N ILE A 9 41.85 -31.87 -18.19
CA ILE A 9 41.47 -30.88 -17.19
C ILE A 9 39.94 -30.77 -17.21
N GLY A 10 39.30 -31.29 -16.16
CA GLY A 10 37.89 -31.12 -15.91
C GLY A 10 37.59 -29.72 -15.44
N ALA A 11 36.84 -28.94 -16.23
CA ALA A 11 36.33 -27.66 -15.83
C ALA A 11 35.19 -27.83 -14.84
N VAL A 12 35.41 -27.46 -13.58
CA VAL A 12 34.36 -27.32 -12.58
C VAL A 12 33.66 -25.97 -12.81
N VAL A 13 32.44 -26.04 -13.32
CA VAL A 13 31.57 -24.86 -13.40
C VAL A 13 31.00 -24.60 -12.01
N LEU A 14 31.58 -23.64 -11.30
CA LEU A 14 30.99 -23.06 -10.08
C LEU A 14 29.78 -22.23 -10.48
N ALA A 15 28.58 -22.77 -10.29
CA ALA A 15 27.35 -22.00 -10.33
C ALA A 15 27.36 -21.01 -9.16
N GLY A 16 27.68 -19.75 -9.45
CA GLY A 16 27.61 -18.67 -8.50
C GLY A 16 26.14 -18.39 -8.14
N VAL A 17 25.77 -18.77 -6.92
CA VAL A 17 24.52 -18.31 -6.31
C VAL A 17 24.71 -16.81 -6.04
N ALA A 18 24.06 -15.96 -6.84
CA ALA A 18 24.00 -14.54 -6.58
C ALA A 18 23.16 -14.31 -5.33
N LEU A 19 23.82 -14.03 -4.21
CA LEU A 19 23.16 -13.49 -3.02
C LEU A 19 22.56 -12.12 -3.40
N PRO A 20 21.32 -11.83 -2.96
CA PRO A 20 20.77 -10.49 -3.17
C PRO A 20 21.70 -9.48 -2.48
N ALA A 21 22.13 -8.48 -3.22
CA ALA A 21 22.91 -7.38 -2.67
C ALA A 21 22.09 -6.70 -1.56
N ILE A 22 22.48 -6.90 -0.31
CA ILE A 22 21.98 -6.13 0.82
C ILE A 22 22.43 -4.69 0.52
N ALA A 23 21.46 -3.80 0.27
CA ALA A 23 21.75 -2.37 0.11
C ALA A 23 22.54 -1.92 1.35
N ALA A 24 23.68 -1.24 1.12
CA ALA A 24 24.52 -0.74 2.20
C ALA A 24 23.65 0.12 3.13
N ASP A 25 23.64 -0.24 4.42
CA ASP A 25 22.92 0.50 5.46
C ASP A 25 23.59 1.87 5.68
N ASN A 26 23.07 2.88 4.99
CA ASN A 26 23.53 4.27 5.07
C ASN A 26 22.82 5.06 6.18
N SER A 27 22.03 4.40 7.06
CA SER A 27 21.19 5.03 8.08
C SER A 27 21.99 5.57 9.28
N GLY A 28 23.23 5.11 9.46
CA GLY A 28 24.01 5.38 10.67
C GLY A 28 23.57 4.60 11.91
N LEU A 29 22.53 3.77 11.80
CA LEU A 29 22.01 2.92 12.88
C LEU A 29 22.81 1.62 12.95
N LYS A 30 23.58 1.44 14.03
CA LYS A 30 24.57 0.36 14.13
C LYS A 30 24.08 -0.86 14.90
N THR A 31 23.23 -0.64 15.89
CA THR A 31 22.76 -1.70 16.80
C THR A 31 21.29 -2.05 16.57
N ASP A 32 20.88 -3.27 16.95
CA ASP A 32 19.48 -3.67 16.88
C ASP A 32 18.55 -2.77 17.71
N PRO A 33 18.88 -2.33 18.93
CA PRO A 33 18.08 -1.34 19.64
C PRO A 33 17.88 -0.03 18.88
N GLU A 34 18.92 0.50 18.20
CA GLU A 34 18.80 1.71 17.38
C GLU A 34 17.85 1.49 16.19
N LYS A 35 17.99 0.37 15.49
CA LYS A 35 17.13 0.00 14.36
C LYS A 35 15.67 -0.22 14.79
N ASN A 36 15.47 -0.88 15.92
CA ASN A 36 14.14 -1.08 16.50
C ASN A 36 13.50 0.25 16.90
N GLY A 37 14.25 1.10 17.60
CA GLY A 37 13.79 2.43 17.99
C GLY A 37 13.41 3.30 16.81
N TYR A 38 14.25 3.33 15.76
CA TYR A 38 13.96 4.05 14.54
C TYR A 38 12.72 3.51 13.83
N SER A 39 12.57 2.18 13.73
CA SER A 39 11.43 1.54 13.07
C SER A 39 10.11 1.90 13.75
N VAL A 40 10.08 1.84 15.07
CA VAL A 40 8.92 2.23 15.88
C VAL A 40 8.63 3.73 15.73
N GLY A 41 9.65 4.58 15.87
CA GLY A 41 9.51 6.02 15.72
C GLY A 41 9.02 6.43 14.32
N TYR A 42 9.49 5.75 13.27
CA TYR A 42 9.06 5.98 11.90
C TYR A 42 7.58 5.61 11.71
N ASP A 43 7.14 4.49 12.27
CA ASP A 43 5.74 4.04 12.20
C ASP A 43 4.81 4.99 12.96
N ILE A 44 5.20 5.44 14.16
CA ILE A 44 4.48 6.48 14.91
C ILE A 44 4.36 7.76 14.07
N GLY A 45 5.47 8.24 13.49
CA GLY A 45 5.49 9.45 12.66
C GLY A 45 4.57 9.34 11.45
N ARG A 46 4.56 8.19 10.77
CA ARG A 46 3.63 7.92 9.66
C ARG A 46 2.16 7.94 10.11
N SER A 47 1.88 7.36 11.26
CA SER A 47 0.53 7.34 11.83
C SER A 47 0.05 8.74 12.19
N LEU A 48 0.89 9.52 12.88
CA LEU A 48 0.60 10.91 13.24
C LEU A 48 0.33 11.77 11.98
N LYS A 49 1.18 11.67 10.96
CA LYS A 49 1.01 12.40 9.69
C LYS A 49 -0.34 12.12 9.02
N LYS A 50 -0.87 10.90 9.14
CA LYS A 50 -2.15 10.51 8.54
C LYS A 50 -3.37 10.92 9.35
N GLN A 51 -3.22 11.00 10.67
CA GLN A 51 -4.34 11.19 11.59
C GLN A 51 -4.46 12.62 12.13
N LEU A 52 -3.37 13.38 12.11
CA LEU A 52 -3.30 14.70 12.72
C LEU A 52 -2.64 15.71 11.79
N VAL A 53 -3.12 16.95 11.83
CA VAL A 53 -2.55 18.09 11.10
C VAL A 53 -2.11 19.18 12.06
N GLY A 54 -1.16 20.02 11.63
CA GLY A 54 -0.73 21.18 12.42
C GLY A 54 0.21 20.87 13.56
N LEU A 55 0.87 19.69 13.55
CA LEU A 55 1.89 19.34 14.53
C LEU A 55 3.26 19.91 14.12
N ASP A 56 3.95 20.53 15.07
CA ASP A 56 5.38 20.82 14.95
C ASP A 56 6.18 19.54 15.19
N THR A 57 7.03 19.16 14.22
CA THR A 57 7.81 17.92 14.30
C THR A 57 8.81 17.93 15.44
N GLY A 58 9.47 19.07 15.69
CA GLY A 58 10.48 19.20 16.75
C GLY A 58 9.86 19.04 18.13
N ALA A 59 8.77 19.75 18.38
CA ALA A 59 8.02 19.65 19.65
C ALA A 59 7.42 18.25 19.85
N THR A 60 6.93 17.59 18.77
CA THR A 60 6.42 16.22 18.84
C THR A 60 7.52 15.22 19.24
N VAL A 61 8.70 15.33 18.62
CA VAL A 61 9.86 14.48 18.97
C VAL A 61 10.32 14.76 20.40
N GLN A 62 10.32 16.02 20.85
CA GLN A 62 10.70 16.37 22.23
C GLN A 62 9.72 15.74 23.23
N GLY A 63 8.41 15.87 23.01
CA GLY A 63 7.40 15.25 23.89
C GLY A 63 7.53 13.74 23.98
N LEU A 64 7.86 13.06 22.85
CA LEU A 64 8.16 11.62 22.85
C LEU A 64 9.40 11.29 23.69
N LYS A 65 10.47 12.06 23.57
CA LYS A 65 11.70 11.89 24.36
C LYS A 65 11.44 12.08 25.86
N ASP A 66 10.72 13.13 26.23
CA ASP A 66 10.40 13.44 27.62
C ASP A 66 9.57 12.31 28.25
N ALA A 67 8.52 11.86 27.55
CA ALA A 67 7.67 10.77 28.01
C ALA A 67 8.43 9.44 28.16
N MET A 68 9.28 9.08 27.19
CA MET A 68 10.08 7.86 27.25
C MET A 68 11.20 7.94 28.30
N GLY A 69 11.72 9.13 28.55
CA GLY A 69 12.76 9.39 29.55
C GLY A 69 12.23 9.56 30.98
N GLY A 70 10.90 9.58 31.17
CA GLY A 70 10.29 9.81 32.51
C GLY A 70 10.43 11.24 33.02
N ALA A 71 10.70 12.22 32.13
CA ALA A 71 10.73 13.62 32.47
C ALA A 71 9.33 14.16 32.78
N ALA A 72 9.24 15.18 33.63
CA ALA A 72 7.98 15.89 33.86
C ALA A 72 7.50 16.56 32.54
N PRO A 73 6.19 16.59 32.27
CA PRO A 73 5.64 17.28 31.12
C PRO A 73 6.00 18.77 31.11
N ALA A 74 6.31 19.31 29.93
CA ALA A 74 6.58 20.74 29.73
C ALA A 74 5.32 21.63 29.84
N LEU A 75 4.13 21.02 29.72
CA LEU A 75 2.82 21.69 29.82
C LEU A 75 1.98 21.02 30.89
N PRO A 76 1.09 21.78 31.58
CA PRO A 76 0.12 21.21 32.52
C PRO A 76 -0.80 20.20 31.80
N ASP A 77 -1.20 19.12 32.52
CA ASP A 77 -2.05 18.05 31.97
C ASP A 77 -3.34 18.57 31.33
N GLN A 78 -4.00 19.53 31.97
CA GLN A 78 -5.23 20.14 31.46
C GLN A 78 -4.98 20.85 30.13
N GLU A 79 -3.86 21.56 29.98
CA GLU A 79 -3.51 22.21 28.72
C GLU A 79 -3.20 21.19 27.63
N MET A 80 -2.44 20.15 27.94
CA MET A 80 -2.15 19.06 26.99
C MET A 80 -3.43 18.42 26.47
N GLN A 81 -4.38 18.11 27.37
CA GLN A 81 -5.68 17.56 26.97
C GLN A 81 -6.47 18.50 26.04
N GLN A 82 -6.53 19.79 26.39
CA GLN A 82 -7.22 20.79 25.55
C GLN A 82 -6.58 20.91 24.15
N ARG A 83 -5.23 21.00 24.11
CA ARG A 83 -4.48 21.04 22.85
C ARG A 83 -4.73 19.80 21.99
N PHE A 84 -4.70 18.62 22.61
CA PHE A 84 -4.95 17.37 21.90
C PHE A 84 -6.36 17.31 21.31
N MET A 85 -7.38 17.72 22.06
CA MET A 85 -8.75 17.77 21.57
C MET A 85 -8.90 18.77 20.41
N THR A 86 -8.26 19.95 20.50
CA THR A 86 -8.26 20.94 19.41
C THR A 86 -7.63 20.38 18.15
N VAL A 87 -6.45 19.75 18.25
CA VAL A 87 -5.76 19.13 17.12
C VAL A 87 -6.62 18.03 16.48
N ARG A 88 -7.27 17.20 17.29
CA ARG A 88 -8.18 16.15 16.77
C ARG A 88 -9.38 16.74 16.03
N GLN A 89 -10.00 17.76 16.58
CA GLN A 89 -11.14 18.44 15.96
C GLN A 89 -10.75 19.09 14.63
N GLU A 90 -9.61 19.79 14.59
CA GLU A 90 -9.10 20.37 13.34
C GLU A 90 -8.76 19.30 12.30
N SER A 91 -8.14 18.20 12.74
CA SER A 91 -7.75 17.09 11.87
C SER A 91 -8.98 16.42 11.26
N SER A 92 -10.03 16.20 12.07
CA SER A 92 -11.28 15.60 11.58
C SER A 92 -11.98 16.42 10.50
N ARG A 93 -11.75 17.74 10.46
CA ARG A 93 -12.25 18.63 9.41
C ARG A 93 -11.34 18.71 8.20
N LYS A 94 -10.03 18.84 8.43
CA LYS A 94 -9.05 19.14 7.38
C LYS A 94 -8.64 17.92 6.58
N ILE A 95 -8.44 16.77 7.24
CA ILE A 95 -7.95 15.54 6.58
C ILE A 95 -8.86 15.05 5.46
N PRO A 96 -10.21 14.97 5.64
CA PRO A 96 -11.09 14.53 4.56
C PRO A 96 -11.00 15.40 3.31
N GLU A 97 -10.87 16.72 3.50
CA GLU A 97 -10.75 17.67 2.40
C GLU A 97 -9.39 17.58 1.71
N MET A 98 -8.31 17.46 2.48
CA MET A 98 -6.95 17.25 1.94
C MET A 98 -6.87 15.97 1.11
N ASN A 99 -7.38 14.86 1.64
CA ASN A 99 -7.38 13.57 0.92
C ASN A 99 -8.19 13.65 -0.37
N LYS A 100 -9.34 14.35 -0.35
CA LYS A 100 -10.17 14.57 -1.52
C LYS A 100 -9.41 15.35 -2.60
N GLN A 101 -8.84 16.49 -2.24
CA GLN A 101 -8.08 17.34 -3.17
C GLN A 101 -6.86 16.61 -3.74
N GLU A 102 -6.12 15.90 -2.91
CA GLU A 102 -4.97 15.09 -3.33
C GLU A 102 -5.39 13.96 -4.28
N GLY A 103 -6.49 13.26 -3.94
CA GLY A 103 -7.05 12.21 -4.77
C GLY A 103 -7.54 12.71 -6.13
N GLU A 104 -8.27 13.83 -6.16
CA GLU A 104 -8.74 14.45 -7.40
C GLU A 104 -7.58 14.93 -8.28
N ALA A 105 -6.57 15.58 -7.69
CA ALA A 105 -5.37 16.02 -8.40
C ALA A 105 -4.59 14.81 -8.98
N PHE A 106 -4.42 13.74 -8.19
CA PHE A 106 -3.78 12.50 -8.66
C PHE A 106 -4.53 11.90 -9.84
N LEU A 107 -5.85 11.71 -9.74
CA LEU A 107 -6.67 11.12 -10.81
C LEU A 107 -6.71 12.00 -12.06
N ALA A 108 -6.76 13.32 -11.92
CA ALA A 108 -6.70 14.25 -13.03
C ALA A 108 -5.39 14.11 -13.83
N LYS A 109 -4.26 14.01 -13.13
CA LYS A 109 -2.95 13.76 -13.75
C LYS A 109 -2.87 12.37 -14.37
N ASN A 110 -3.34 11.34 -13.64
CA ASN A 110 -3.24 9.94 -14.05
C ASN A 110 -4.07 9.63 -15.29
N LYS A 111 -5.21 10.33 -15.50
CA LYS A 111 -6.05 10.20 -16.70
C LYS A 111 -5.26 10.40 -18.01
N GLY A 112 -4.24 11.27 -18.01
CA GLY A 112 -3.37 11.51 -19.17
C GLY A 112 -2.20 10.52 -19.29
N ALA A 113 -2.01 9.60 -18.36
CA ALA A 113 -0.89 8.69 -18.38
C ALA A 113 -1.07 7.59 -19.46
N LYS A 114 0.05 7.16 -20.07
CA LYS A 114 0.05 6.17 -21.15
C LYS A 114 -0.63 4.86 -20.72
N GLY A 115 -1.67 4.48 -21.45
CA GLY A 115 -2.38 3.22 -21.28
C GLY A 115 -3.44 3.25 -20.18
N VAL A 116 -3.66 4.37 -19.51
CA VAL A 116 -4.76 4.56 -18.55
C VAL A 116 -6.06 4.82 -19.30
N LYS A 117 -7.13 4.14 -18.89
CA LYS A 117 -8.50 4.33 -19.34
C LYS A 117 -9.35 4.78 -18.17
N THR A 118 -10.40 5.57 -18.45
CA THR A 118 -11.34 6.07 -17.44
C THR A 118 -12.75 5.67 -17.81
N THR A 119 -13.50 5.11 -16.88
CA THR A 119 -14.92 4.77 -17.05
C THR A 119 -15.81 5.96 -16.73
N ALA A 120 -17.12 5.82 -17.03
CA ALA A 120 -18.12 6.86 -16.73
C ALA A 120 -18.25 7.16 -15.22
N SER A 121 -18.01 6.19 -14.34
CA SER A 121 -18.02 6.37 -12.88
C SER A 121 -16.82 7.16 -12.35
N GLY A 122 -15.75 7.26 -13.17
CA GLY A 122 -14.47 7.85 -12.81
C GLY A 122 -13.42 6.84 -12.32
N LEU A 123 -13.73 5.53 -12.34
CA LEU A 123 -12.73 4.50 -12.15
C LEU A 123 -11.67 4.63 -13.25
N GLN A 124 -10.39 4.58 -12.88
CA GLN A 124 -9.30 4.51 -13.85
C GLN A 124 -8.61 3.17 -13.75
N TYR A 125 -8.18 2.64 -14.90
CA TYR A 125 -7.45 1.38 -14.94
C TYR A 125 -6.41 1.35 -16.05
N LYS A 126 -5.38 0.56 -15.85
CA LYS A 126 -4.34 0.28 -16.83
C LYS A 126 -4.15 -1.23 -16.94
N VAL A 127 -4.25 -1.77 -18.14
CA VAL A 127 -3.97 -3.19 -18.42
C VAL A 127 -2.45 -3.38 -18.43
N ILE A 128 -1.94 -4.23 -17.53
CA ILE A 128 -0.53 -4.63 -17.49
C ILE A 128 -0.34 -5.91 -18.29
N THR A 129 -1.20 -6.90 -18.05
CA THR A 129 -1.23 -8.17 -18.78
C THR A 129 -2.66 -8.46 -19.21
N THR A 130 -2.84 -8.83 -20.47
CA THR A 130 -4.14 -9.24 -21.00
C THR A 130 -4.31 -10.74 -20.82
N GLY A 131 -5.32 -11.15 -20.08
CA GLY A 131 -5.71 -12.54 -19.94
C GLY A 131 -6.41 -13.09 -21.20
N LYS A 132 -6.47 -14.41 -21.28
CA LYS A 132 -7.09 -15.14 -22.41
C LYS A 132 -8.36 -15.89 -21.99
N GLY A 133 -8.65 -15.99 -20.67
CA GLY A 133 -9.81 -16.70 -20.16
C GLY A 133 -11.12 -15.92 -20.30
N LYS A 134 -12.13 -16.39 -19.60
CA LYS A 134 -13.46 -15.75 -19.56
C LYS A 134 -13.44 -14.49 -18.70
N GLN A 135 -14.47 -13.68 -18.81
CA GLN A 135 -14.74 -12.56 -17.91
C GLN A 135 -15.73 -13.03 -16.83
N PRO A 136 -15.54 -12.63 -15.57
CA PRO A 136 -16.52 -12.93 -14.53
C PRO A 136 -17.78 -12.08 -14.71
N THR A 137 -18.87 -12.61 -14.22
CA THR A 137 -20.13 -11.89 -14.03
C THR A 137 -20.21 -11.33 -12.62
N ALA A 138 -21.20 -10.49 -12.35
CA ALA A 138 -21.46 -9.97 -11.02
C ALA A 138 -21.80 -11.07 -9.97
N GLU A 139 -22.31 -12.21 -10.43
CA GLU A 139 -22.73 -13.33 -9.57
C GLU A 139 -21.59 -14.30 -9.25
N ASP A 140 -20.46 -14.17 -9.93
CA ASP A 140 -19.35 -15.08 -9.76
C ASP A 140 -18.50 -14.75 -8.52
N THR A 141 -17.73 -15.74 -8.12
CA THR A 141 -16.64 -15.60 -7.15
C THR A 141 -15.31 -15.58 -7.91
N VAL A 142 -14.38 -14.70 -7.54
CA VAL A 142 -13.07 -14.58 -8.18
C VAL A 142 -11.97 -14.87 -7.18
N THR A 143 -10.91 -15.55 -7.64
CA THR A 143 -9.66 -15.69 -6.91
C THR A 143 -8.62 -14.78 -7.54
N VAL A 144 -8.01 -13.94 -6.73
CA VAL A 144 -7.08 -12.91 -7.18
C VAL A 144 -5.81 -12.87 -6.33
N ASN A 145 -4.71 -12.45 -6.94
CA ASN A 145 -3.63 -11.81 -6.22
C ASN A 145 -3.81 -10.29 -6.31
N TYR A 146 -3.51 -9.59 -5.22
CA TYR A 146 -3.62 -8.14 -5.21
C TYR A 146 -2.66 -7.48 -4.24
N ARG A 147 -2.39 -6.21 -4.50
CA ARG A 147 -1.70 -5.29 -3.61
C ARG A 147 -2.42 -3.94 -3.63
N GLY A 148 -2.88 -3.50 -2.45
CA GLY A 148 -3.52 -2.21 -2.27
C GLY A 148 -2.57 -1.20 -1.65
N THR A 149 -2.44 -0.02 -2.26
CA THR A 149 -1.61 1.09 -1.78
C THR A 149 -2.39 2.39 -1.77
N LEU A 150 -1.98 3.32 -0.92
CA LEU A 150 -2.37 4.71 -0.99
C LEU A 150 -1.59 5.42 -2.09
N ILE A 151 -1.92 6.70 -2.39
CA ILE A 151 -1.23 7.51 -3.41
C ILE A 151 0.26 7.70 -3.08
N ASP A 152 0.60 7.77 -1.78
CA ASP A 152 1.99 7.90 -1.30
C ASP A 152 2.79 6.59 -1.38
N GLY A 153 2.20 5.52 -1.93
CA GLY A 153 2.81 4.19 -2.03
C GLY A 153 2.71 3.34 -0.76
N THR A 154 2.12 3.86 0.33
CA THR A 154 1.90 3.06 1.54
C THR A 154 0.98 1.89 1.25
N GLU A 155 1.48 0.69 1.42
CA GLU A 155 0.69 -0.53 1.29
C GLU A 155 -0.18 -0.74 2.54
N PHE A 156 -1.49 -0.92 2.33
CA PHE A 156 -2.44 -1.17 3.40
C PHE A 156 -2.96 -2.61 3.40
N ASP A 157 -2.91 -3.31 2.27
CA ASP A 157 -3.31 -4.72 2.18
C ASP A 157 -2.65 -5.40 0.97
N SER A 158 -2.34 -6.71 1.10
CA SER A 158 -1.70 -7.49 0.05
C SER A 158 -1.90 -8.98 0.25
N SER A 159 -2.33 -9.69 -0.78
CA SER A 159 -2.35 -11.16 -0.82
C SER A 159 -0.94 -11.73 -0.87
N TYR A 160 -0.02 -11.01 -1.51
CA TYR A 160 1.38 -11.44 -1.62
C TYR A 160 2.08 -11.51 -0.26
N LYS A 161 1.82 -10.56 0.67
CA LYS A 161 2.36 -10.62 2.04
C LYS A 161 1.86 -11.81 2.84
N ARG A 162 0.66 -12.29 2.53
CA ARG A 162 0.09 -13.49 3.15
C ARG A 162 0.50 -14.78 2.44
N ASN A 163 1.23 -14.68 1.31
CA ASN A 163 1.58 -15.80 0.43
C ASN A 163 0.37 -16.66 0.03
N GLN A 164 -0.80 -16.04 -0.06
CA GLN A 164 -2.05 -16.73 -0.35
C GLN A 164 -2.97 -15.84 -1.17
N PRO A 165 -3.42 -16.28 -2.38
CA PRO A 165 -4.48 -15.62 -3.13
C PRO A 165 -5.75 -15.47 -2.29
N ALA A 166 -6.53 -14.46 -2.57
CA ALA A 166 -7.78 -14.20 -1.88
C ALA A 166 -8.97 -14.44 -2.81
N THR A 167 -10.05 -14.97 -2.23
CA THR A 167 -11.27 -15.29 -2.97
C THR A 167 -12.41 -14.40 -2.49
N PHE A 168 -13.10 -13.75 -3.43
CA PHE A 168 -14.18 -12.80 -3.14
C PHE A 168 -15.36 -12.99 -4.08
N PRO A 169 -16.61 -12.87 -3.60
CA PRO A 169 -17.76 -12.62 -4.46
C PRO A 169 -17.59 -11.27 -5.17
N VAL A 170 -17.84 -11.19 -6.47
CA VAL A 170 -17.70 -9.93 -7.25
C VAL A 170 -18.56 -8.81 -6.68
N LYS A 171 -19.75 -9.13 -6.13
CA LYS A 171 -20.62 -8.15 -5.44
C LYS A 171 -20.20 -7.84 -3.99
N GLY A 172 -19.26 -8.59 -3.42
CA GLY A 172 -18.85 -8.48 -2.01
C GLY A 172 -17.66 -7.55 -1.76
N VAL A 173 -17.17 -6.86 -2.77
CA VAL A 173 -16.01 -5.98 -2.70
C VAL A 173 -16.40 -4.51 -2.92
N ILE A 174 -15.46 -3.58 -2.80
CA ILE A 174 -15.70 -2.15 -3.06
C ILE A 174 -16.18 -1.92 -4.50
N ALA A 175 -16.99 -0.87 -4.70
CA ALA A 175 -17.65 -0.59 -5.99
C ALA A 175 -16.67 -0.53 -7.18
N GLY A 176 -15.47 0.02 -6.97
CA GLY A 176 -14.44 0.07 -8.00
C GLY A 176 -13.97 -1.31 -8.47
N TRP A 177 -13.91 -2.30 -7.58
CA TRP A 177 -13.61 -3.68 -7.94
C TRP A 177 -14.80 -4.37 -8.60
N THR A 178 -16.01 -4.17 -8.05
CA THR A 178 -17.25 -4.70 -8.65
C THR A 178 -17.43 -4.23 -10.10
N GLU A 179 -16.99 -3.01 -10.41
CA GLU A 179 -16.98 -2.47 -11.78
C GLU A 179 -15.82 -3.02 -12.62
N ALA A 180 -14.61 -3.13 -12.05
CA ALA A 180 -13.42 -3.51 -12.80
C ALA A 180 -13.38 -5.00 -13.15
N LEU A 181 -13.73 -5.88 -12.21
CA LEU A 181 -13.59 -7.34 -12.36
C LEU A 181 -14.34 -7.89 -13.56
N PRO A 182 -15.58 -7.49 -13.88
CA PRO A 182 -16.28 -7.94 -15.08
C PRO A 182 -15.65 -7.47 -16.40
N LEU A 183 -14.76 -6.48 -16.36
CA LEU A 183 -14.01 -6.02 -17.53
C LEU A 183 -12.70 -6.81 -17.72
N MET A 184 -12.23 -7.52 -16.69
CA MET A 184 -11.00 -8.31 -16.70
C MET A 184 -11.27 -9.71 -17.25
N LYS A 185 -10.34 -10.24 -18.04
CA LYS A 185 -10.31 -11.66 -18.40
C LYS A 185 -9.47 -12.43 -17.39
N GLU A 186 -9.84 -13.66 -17.10
CA GLU A 186 -8.99 -14.58 -16.32
C GLU A 186 -7.58 -14.66 -16.92
N GLY A 187 -6.56 -14.56 -16.06
CA GLY A 187 -5.16 -14.40 -16.41
C GLY A 187 -4.73 -12.95 -16.66
N SER A 188 -5.62 -11.96 -16.47
CA SER A 188 -5.26 -10.53 -16.57
C SER A 188 -4.61 -10.01 -15.31
N LYS A 189 -3.71 -9.03 -15.49
CA LYS A 189 -3.18 -8.18 -14.42
C LYS A 189 -3.43 -6.72 -14.75
N TRP A 190 -4.07 -6.00 -13.86
CA TRP A 190 -4.43 -4.59 -14.04
C TRP A 190 -3.97 -3.73 -12.87
N MET A 191 -3.68 -2.47 -13.14
CA MET A 191 -3.67 -1.40 -12.13
C MET A 191 -5.04 -0.73 -12.12
N LEU A 192 -5.62 -0.60 -10.94
CA LEU A 192 -6.86 0.13 -10.70
C LEU A 192 -6.54 1.37 -9.88
N TYR A 193 -7.10 2.52 -10.25
CA TYR A 193 -7.01 3.77 -9.52
C TYR A 193 -8.44 4.18 -9.18
N ILE A 194 -8.80 4.01 -7.93
CA ILE A 194 -10.19 4.01 -7.47
C ILE A 194 -10.47 5.28 -6.69
N PRO A 195 -11.30 6.21 -7.21
CA PRO A 195 -11.71 7.38 -6.45
C PRO A 195 -12.46 6.97 -5.18
N ALA A 196 -12.34 7.76 -4.12
CA ALA A 196 -12.91 7.45 -2.81
C ALA A 196 -14.39 7.03 -2.83
N LYS A 197 -15.21 7.65 -3.68
CA LYS A 197 -16.63 7.32 -3.86
C LYS A 197 -16.91 5.90 -4.34
N LEU A 198 -15.94 5.26 -4.98
CA LEU A 198 -15.98 3.86 -5.43
C LEU A 198 -15.20 2.92 -4.50
N ALA A 199 -14.72 3.42 -3.37
CA ALA A 199 -14.00 2.70 -2.33
C ALA A 199 -14.72 2.85 -0.98
N TYR A 200 -14.09 3.50 0.00
CA TYR A 200 -14.62 3.63 1.36
C TYR A 200 -15.23 5.00 1.67
N GLY A 201 -15.24 5.94 0.70
CA GLY A 201 -15.88 7.24 0.80
C GLY A 201 -15.40 8.08 1.99
N GLU A 202 -16.35 8.81 2.60
CA GLU A 202 -16.08 9.72 3.73
C GLU A 202 -15.78 8.99 5.05
N ARG A 203 -16.05 7.69 5.14
CA ARG A 203 -15.80 6.92 6.37
C ARG A 203 -14.37 6.41 6.46
N GLY A 204 -13.71 6.16 5.31
CA GLY A 204 -12.45 5.43 5.29
C GLY A 204 -12.61 3.97 5.75
N ALA A 205 -11.49 3.28 6.03
CA ALA A 205 -11.50 1.92 6.53
C ALA A 205 -10.27 1.63 7.41
N GLY A 206 -10.52 1.00 8.56
CA GLY A 206 -9.48 0.66 9.53
C GLY A 206 -8.67 1.88 9.98
N GLN A 207 -7.40 1.66 10.29
CA GLN A 207 -6.48 2.73 10.73
C GLN A 207 -5.67 3.34 9.57
N MET A 208 -5.66 2.70 8.41
CA MET A 208 -4.75 3.08 7.32
C MET A 208 -5.43 3.85 6.20
N ILE A 209 -6.72 3.64 5.99
CA ILE A 209 -7.47 4.29 4.90
C ILE A 209 -8.33 5.39 5.51
N GLY A 210 -7.85 6.63 5.42
CA GLY A 210 -8.57 7.81 5.91
C GLY A 210 -9.81 8.12 5.06
N PRO A 211 -10.65 9.08 5.54
CA PRO A 211 -11.79 9.55 4.77
C PRO A 211 -11.37 10.15 3.43
N ASN A 212 -12.19 9.96 2.41
CA ASN A 212 -11.99 10.47 1.03
C ASN A 212 -10.68 10.06 0.36
N THR A 213 -10.08 8.95 0.77
CA THR A 213 -8.81 8.47 0.23
C THR A 213 -9.01 7.74 -1.11
N THR A 214 -8.29 8.17 -2.15
CA THR A 214 -8.14 7.44 -3.41
C THR A 214 -7.23 6.25 -3.23
N LEU A 215 -7.61 5.09 -3.77
CA LEU A 215 -6.87 3.84 -3.62
C LEU A 215 -6.27 3.39 -4.94
N ILE A 216 -5.11 2.75 -4.86
CA ILE A 216 -4.43 2.13 -5.99
C ILE A 216 -4.34 0.63 -5.71
N PHE A 217 -4.76 -0.19 -6.67
CA PHE A 217 -4.61 -1.63 -6.57
C PHE A 217 -3.91 -2.19 -7.81
N GLU A 218 -2.95 -3.05 -7.58
CA GLU A 218 -2.56 -4.06 -8.56
C GLU A 218 -3.44 -5.29 -8.33
N VAL A 219 -4.12 -5.77 -9.37
CA VAL A 219 -5.01 -6.92 -9.29
C VAL A 219 -4.67 -7.89 -10.40
N GLU A 220 -4.46 -9.16 -10.05
CA GLU A 220 -4.25 -10.28 -10.97
C GLU A 220 -5.40 -11.28 -10.79
N LEU A 221 -6.24 -11.41 -11.81
CA LEU A 221 -7.37 -12.34 -11.82
C LEU A 221 -6.88 -13.75 -12.16
N LEU A 222 -6.83 -14.63 -11.17
CA LEU A 222 -6.29 -15.99 -11.33
C LEU A 222 -7.34 -16.98 -11.82
N SER A 223 -8.55 -16.94 -11.26
CA SER A 223 -9.62 -17.85 -11.63
C SER A 223 -11.00 -17.31 -11.29
N ILE A 224 -12.00 -17.86 -11.96
CA ILE A 224 -13.42 -17.58 -11.75
C ILE A 224 -14.09 -18.84 -11.21
N GLY A 225 -14.72 -18.74 -10.06
CA GLY A 225 -15.52 -19.77 -9.43
C GLY A 225 -17.01 -19.47 -9.53
N LYS A 226 -17.84 -20.48 -9.32
CA LYS A 226 -19.27 -20.28 -9.15
C LYS A 226 -19.56 -19.63 -7.79
N PRO A 227 -20.74 -18.98 -7.62
CA PRO A 227 -21.16 -18.49 -6.31
C PRO A 227 -21.09 -19.62 -5.27
N ALA A 228 -20.67 -19.29 -4.05
CA ALA A 228 -20.85 -20.20 -2.93
C ALA A 228 -22.36 -20.46 -2.77
N GLN A 229 -22.75 -21.74 -2.83
CA GLN A 229 -24.13 -22.17 -2.57
C GLN A 229 -24.47 -21.95 -1.11
#